data_503fb701d80e444a460395d5dd7e0056
#
_entry.id   503fb701d80e444a460395d5dd7e0056
#
_cell.length_a   1.000
_cell.length_b   1.000
_cell.length_c   1.000
_cell.angle_alpha   90.00
_cell.angle_beta   90.00
_cell.angle_gamma   90.00
#
_symmetry.space_group_name_H-M   'P 1'
#
loop_
_entity.id
_entity.type
_entity.pdbx_description
1 polymer ?
#
loop_
_entity_poly.entity_id
_entity_poly.type
_entity_poly.pdbx_seq_one_letter_code
_entity_poly.pdbx_strand_id
1 'polypeptide(L)'
;MEEQISDLLGILKEESNLYRDIIEHAREKTALLAQGRIEAIQESNKVEETFNIKIRFLEDAMKRLCSEICTIVGIDRKEFTLSKLAENLEQPAAMELKIQTDLLRNIVMQLKGVSSRNLQLIEKSVKYSQGLLGLVSNATSSYQRTGLFRAIPAVQPTFSHRA
;
A
#
# COMPACT_ATOMS: atom_id res chain seq x y z
N MET A 1 30.33 5.85 -13.31
CA MET A 1 29.78 4.51 -12.95
C MET A 1 29.78 4.28 -11.45
N GLU A 2 30.89 4.41 -10.75
CA GLU A 2 30.94 4.19 -9.29
C GLU A 2 30.01 5.16 -8.53
N GLU A 3 30.00 6.43 -8.91
CA GLU A 3 29.10 7.45 -8.33
C GLU A 3 27.63 7.05 -8.49
N GLN A 4 27.20 6.69 -9.71
CA GLN A 4 25.82 6.26 -9.98
C GLN A 4 25.43 5.00 -9.22
N ILE A 5 26.35 4.08 -9.02
CA ILE A 5 26.09 2.88 -8.21
C ILE A 5 25.99 3.23 -6.72
N SER A 6 26.83 4.14 -6.24
CA SER A 6 26.75 4.66 -4.86
C SER A 6 25.42 5.35 -4.61
N ASP A 7 24.97 6.19 -5.53
CA ASP A 7 23.67 6.89 -5.45
C ASP A 7 22.50 5.90 -5.49
N LEU A 8 22.56 4.88 -6.35
CA LEU A 8 21.58 3.82 -6.43
C LEU A 8 21.44 3.06 -5.11
N LEU A 9 22.58 2.69 -4.51
CA LEU A 9 22.60 2.05 -3.20
C LEU A 9 22.06 2.97 -2.11
N GLY A 10 22.32 4.28 -2.19
CA GLY A 10 21.75 5.30 -1.31
C GLY A 10 20.23 5.32 -1.39
N ILE A 11 19.65 5.41 -2.59
CA ILE A 11 18.22 5.40 -2.81
C ILE A 11 17.57 4.11 -2.31
N LEU A 12 18.16 2.94 -2.58
CA LEU A 12 17.65 1.65 -2.09
C LEU A 12 17.64 1.56 -0.56
N LYS A 13 18.64 2.13 0.11
CA LYS A 13 18.69 2.22 1.58
C LYS A 13 17.59 3.16 2.12
N GLU A 14 17.40 4.31 1.49
CA GLU A 14 16.33 5.25 1.86
C GLU A 14 14.94 4.65 1.65
N GLU A 15 14.69 3.98 0.52
CA GLU A 15 13.44 3.25 0.29
C GLU A 15 13.21 2.17 1.35
N SER A 16 14.24 1.40 1.67
CA SER A 16 14.16 0.34 2.69
C SER A 16 13.78 0.91 4.06
N ASN A 17 14.32 2.05 4.44
CA ASN A 17 13.99 2.71 5.70
C ASN A 17 12.55 3.26 5.66
N LEU A 18 12.19 3.96 4.58
CA LEU A 18 10.83 4.48 4.41
C LEU A 18 9.77 3.38 4.46
N TYR A 19 9.99 2.24 3.81
CA TYR A 19 9.05 1.12 3.87
C TYR A 19 8.98 0.46 5.25
N ARG A 20 10.04 0.48 6.05
CA ARG A 20 9.99 0.04 7.46
C ARG A 20 9.11 0.96 8.29
N ASP A 21 9.26 2.29 8.13
CA ASP A 21 8.42 3.27 8.81
C ASP A 21 6.94 3.09 8.43
N ILE A 22 6.66 2.83 7.15
CA ILE A 22 5.31 2.54 6.66
C ILE A 22 4.74 1.25 7.27
N ILE A 23 5.56 0.20 7.41
CA ILE A 23 5.13 -1.06 8.04
C ILE A 23 4.77 -0.83 9.50
N GLU A 24 5.57 -0.08 10.24
CA GLU A 24 5.31 0.25 11.64
C GLU A 24 4.00 1.03 11.77
N HIS A 25 3.84 2.09 10.99
CA HIS A 25 2.61 2.87 10.92
C HIS A 25 1.39 2.02 10.53
N ALA A 26 1.52 1.13 9.54
CA ALA A 26 0.45 0.23 9.13
C ALA A 26 0.06 -0.78 10.22
N ARG A 27 1.00 -1.21 11.06
CA ARG A 27 0.72 -2.06 12.25
C ARG A 27 -0.04 -1.28 13.32
N GLU A 28 0.33 -0.03 13.59
CA GLU A 28 -0.42 0.85 14.49
C GLU A 28 -1.85 1.04 13.98
N LYS A 29 -2.01 1.31 12.68
CA LYS A 29 -3.33 1.42 12.04
C LYS A 29 -4.16 0.14 12.18
N THR A 30 -3.54 -1.05 12.16
CA THR A 30 -4.23 -2.32 12.42
C THR A 30 -4.94 -2.30 13.77
N ALA A 31 -4.29 -1.80 14.82
CA ALA A 31 -4.88 -1.68 16.15
C ALA A 31 -6.04 -0.66 16.20
N LEU A 32 -5.89 0.48 15.52
CA LEU A 32 -6.94 1.49 15.40
C LEU A 32 -8.18 0.96 14.68
N LEU A 33 -7.98 0.22 13.60
CA LEU A 33 -9.05 -0.44 12.83
C LEU A 33 -9.79 -1.49 13.67
N ALA A 34 -9.05 -2.30 14.44
CA ALA A 34 -9.65 -3.30 15.33
C ALA A 34 -10.48 -2.68 16.46
N GLN A 35 -10.13 -1.47 16.91
CA GLN A 35 -10.81 -0.72 17.96
C GLN A 35 -11.93 0.18 17.42
N GLY A 36 -12.05 0.36 16.11
CA GLY A 36 -13.04 1.24 15.48
C GLY A 36 -12.83 2.74 15.78
N ARG A 37 -11.59 3.17 16.03
CA ARG A 37 -11.24 4.56 16.38
C ARG A 37 -11.18 5.45 15.16
N ILE A 38 -12.34 5.93 14.71
CA ILE A 38 -12.50 6.62 13.41
C ILE A 38 -11.63 7.86 13.29
N GLU A 39 -11.60 8.74 14.30
CA GLU A 39 -10.81 9.97 14.27
C GLU A 39 -9.30 9.67 14.16
N ALA A 40 -8.83 8.69 14.92
CA ALA A 40 -7.42 8.28 14.86
C ALA A 40 -7.07 7.62 13.51
N ILE A 41 -8.00 6.90 12.88
CA ILE A 41 -7.82 6.35 11.53
C ILE A 41 -7.73 7.47 10.50
N GLN A 42 -8.53 8.54 10.63
CA GLN A 42 -8.45 9.70 9.73
C GLN A 42 -7.10 10.42 9.84
N GLU A 43 -6.58 10.61 11.06
CA GLU A 43 -5.24 11.18 11.25
C GLU A 43 -4.15 10.24 10.68
N SER A 44 -4.27 8.93 10.88
CA SER A 44 -3.38 7.94 10.28
C SER A 44 -3.36 8.03 8.75
N ASN A 45 -4.50 8.28 8.08
CA ASN A 45 -4.56 8.46 6.63
C ASN A 45 -3.75 9.67 6.15
N LYS A 46 -3.73 10.78 6.89
CA LYS A 46 -2.91 11.96 6.56
C LYS A 46 -1.42 11.65 6.60
N VAL A 47 -1.00 10.82 7.55
CA VAL A 47 0.39 10.36 7.62
C VAL A 47 0.74 9.49 6.41
N GLU A 48 -0.18 8.60 6.00
CA GLU A 48 0.00 7.78 4.79
C GLU A 48 0.13 8.63 3.51
N GLU A 49 -0.60 9.74 3.40
CA GLU A 49 -0.43 10.68 2.29
C GLU A 49 0.99 11.26 2.23
N THR A 50 1.57 11.57 3.39
CA THR A 50 2.96 12.03 3.48
C THR A 50 3.95 10.96 3.03
N PHE A 51 3.75 9.70 3.42
CA PHE A 51 4.56 8.58 2.94
C PHE A 51 4.44 8.40 1.43
N ASN A 52 3.25 8.50 0.87
CA ASN A 52 3.03 8.39 -0.57
C ASN A 52 3.80 9.47 -1.37
N ILE A 53 3.89 10.69 -0.85
CA ILE A 53 4.70 11.77 -1.46
C ILE A 53 6.17 11.39 -1.45
N LYS A 54 6.69 10.90 -0.32
CA LYS A 54 8.10 10.48 -0.19
C LYS A 54 8.43 9.30 -1.13
N ILE A 55 7.54 8.29 -1.22
CA ILE A 55 7.70 7.17 -2.14
C ILE A 55 7.83 7.66 -3.58
N ARG A 56 6.92 8.53 -4.04
CA ARG A 56 6.96 9.08 -5.41
C ARG A 56 8.26 9.80 -5.69
N PHE A 57 8.76 10.58 -4.74
CA PHE A 57 10.03 11.28 -4.88
C PHE A 57 11.20 10.30 -5.08
N LEU A 58 11.29 9.23 -4.26
CA LEU A 58 12.33 8.20 -4.38
C LEU A 58 12.19 7.39 -5.68
N GLU A 59 10.96 7.02 -6.07
CA GLU A 59 10.69 6.34 -7.34
C GLU A 59 11.15 7.18 -8.56
N ASP A 60 10.92 8.48 -8.55
CA ASP A 60 11.33 9.36 -9.64
C ASP A 60 12.85 9.57 -9.67
N ALA A 61 13.50 9.62 -8.50
CA ALA A 61 14.96 9.63 -8.42
C ALA A 61 15.55 8.31 -8.95
N MET A 62 14.99 7.17 -8.52
CA MET A 62 15.37 5.84 -8.99
C MET A 62 15.23 5.71 -10.51
N LYS A 63 14.09 6.15 -11.09
CA LYS A 63 13.85 6.09 -12.55
C LYS A 63 14.88 6.89 -13.34
N ARG A 64 15.23 8.09 -12.87
CA ARG A 64 16.24 8.93 -13.51
C ARG A 64 17.60 8.25 -13.48
N LEU A 65 18.01 7.81 -12.31
CA LEU A 65 19.33 7.19 -12.12
C LEU A 65 19.45 5.87 -12.90
N CYS A 66 18.41 5.03 -12.90
CA CYS A 66 18.39 3.81 -13.72
C CYS A 66 18.50 4.13 -15.22
N SER A 67 17.88 5.23 -15.69
CA SER A 67 18.00 5.64 -17.09
C SER A 67 19.43 6.06 -17.47
N GLU A 68 20.12 6.78 -16.58
CA GLU A 68 21.52 7.16 -16.74
C GLU A 68 22.43 5.92 -16.77
N ILE A 69 22.23 4.99 -15.82
CA ILE A 69 22.98 3.73 -15.76
C ILE A 69 22.78 2.91 -17.03
N CYS A 70 21.54 2.78 -17.52
CA CYS A 70 21.26 2.08 -18.77
C CYS A 70 22.05 2.65 -19.95
N THR A 71 22.15 3.98 -20.04
CA THR A 71 22.90 4.66 -21.08
C THR A 71 24.40 4.36 -20.99
N ILE A 72 24.95 4.34 -19.78
CA ILE A 72 26.39 4.09 -19.55
C ILE A 72 26.75 2.63 -19.83
N VAL A 73 25.88 1.67 -19.40
CA VAL A 73 26.15 0.22 -19.55
C VAL A 73 25.71 -0.31 -20.92
N GLY A 74 24.92 0.45 -21.68
CA GLY A 74 24.41 0.02 -23.00
C GLY A 74 23.30 -1.04 -22.92
N ILE A 75 22.56 -1.10 -21.81
CA ILE A 75 21.43 -2.02 -21.62
C ILE A 75 20.13 -1.32 -22.05
N ASP A 76 19.27 -2.02 -22.82
CA ASP A 76 17.94 -1.52 -23.13
C ASP A 76 17.13 -1.36 -21.83
N ARG A 77 16.48 -0.19 -21.68
CA ARG A 77 15.67 0.13 -20.50
C ARG A 77 14.55 -0.89 -20.23
N LYS A 78 14.04 -1.54 -21.30
CA LYS A 78 12.99 -2.57 -21.18
C LYS A 78 13.52 -3.88 -20.57
N GLU A 79 14.81 -4.12 -20.72
CA GLU A 79 15.49 -5.29 -20.19
C GLU A 79 16.18 -5.05 -18.87
N PHE A 80 16.25 -3.79 -18.43
CA PHE A 80 16.95 -3.39 -17.21
C PHE A 80 16.27 -3.94 -15.96
N THR A 81 17.04 -4.64 -15.15
CA THR A 81 16.70 -5.05 -13.79
C THR A 81 17.91 -4.85 -12.89
N LEU A 82 17.69 -4.61 -11.59
CA LEU A 82 18.77 -4.50 -10.63
C LEU A 82 19.63 -5.78 -10.56
N SER A 83 19.01 -6.94 -10.82
CA SER A 83 19.73 -8.21 -10.90
C SER A 83 20.68 -8.27 -12.09
N LYS A 84 20.20 -7.87 -13.29
CA LYS A 84 21.05 -7.77 -14.49
C LYS A 84 22.16 -6.74 -14.32
N LEU A 85 21.89 -5.64 -13.64
CA LEU A 85 22.93 -4.64 -13.33
C LEU A 85 24.01 -5.27 -12.43
N ALA A 86 23.61 -6.00 -11.38
CA ALA A 86 24.56 -6.65 -10.48
C ALA A 86 25.47 -7.68 -11.19
N GLU A 87 24.97 -8.35 -12.24
CA GLU A 87 25.78 -9.28 -13.06
C GLU A 87 26.87 -8.57 -13.89
N ASN A 88 26.69 -7.28 -14.17
CA ASN A 88 27.65 -6.46 -14.94
C ASN A 88 28.56 -5.60 -14.06
N LEU A 89 28.49 -5.72 -12.75
CA LEU A 89 29.31 -4.98 -11.80
C LEU A 89 30.44 -5.84 -11.23
N GLU A 90 31.55 -5.19 -10.92
CA GLU A 90 32.65 -5.82 -10.18
C GLU A 90 32.35 -5.89 -8.68
N GLN A 91 32.99 -6.81 -7.98
CA GLN A 91 32.95 -6.88 -6.53
C GLN A 91 33.73 -5.69 -5.91
N PRO A 92 33.26 -5.10 -4.79
CA PRO A 92 32.15 -5.55 -3.93
C PRO A 92 30.75 -4.99 -4.29
N ALA A 93 30.66 -4.06 -5.24
CA ALA A 93 29.42 -3.35 -5.58
C ALA A 93 28.30 -4.29 -6.02
N ALA A 94 28.60 -5.31 -6.80
CA ALA A 94 27.64 -6.33 -7.22
C ALA A 94 26.97 -7.04 -6.04
N MET A 95 27.75 -7.40 -5.03
CA MET A 95 27.26 -8.09 -3.83
C MET A 95 26.38 -7.16 -2.99
N GLU A 96 26.81 -5.90 -2.79
CA GLU A 96 26.05 -4.92 -2.03
C GLU A 96 24.71 -4.62 -2.69
N LEU A 97 24.67 -4.44 -4.02
CA LEU A 97 23.44 -4.21 -4.77
C LEU A 97 22.47 -5.40 -4.63
N LYS A 98 22.96 -6.62 -4.70
CA LYS A 98 22.14 -7.82 -4.50
C LYS A 98 21.56 -7.87 -3.09
N ILE A 99 22.36 -7.62 -2.06
CA ILE A 99 21.92 -7.61 -0.66
C ILE A 99 20.82 -6.55 -0.46
N GLN A 100 21.01 -5.32 -0.95
CA GLN A 100 20.01 -4.25 -0.81
C GLN A 100 18.72 -4.55 -1.57
N THR A 101 18.83 -5.13 -2.76
CA THR A 101 17.65 -5.53 -3.56
C THR A 101 16.85 -6.62 -2.87
N ASP A 102 17.49 -7.65 -2.32
CA ASP A 102 16.81 -8.73 -1.61
C ASP A 102 16.20 -8.25 -0.29
N LEU A 103 16.89 -7.35 0.43
CA LEU A 103 16.37 -6.70 1.61
C LEU A 103 15.09 -5.93 1.30
N LEU A 104 15.10 -5.06 0.29
CA LEU A 104 13.94 -4.28 -0.13
C LEU A 104 12.78 -5.19 -0.55
N ARG A 105 13.05 -6.26 -1.30
CA ARG A 105 12.02 -7.25 -1.69
C ARG A 105 11.34 -7.87 -0.47
N ASN A 106 12.10 -8.25 0.55
CA ASN A 106 11.57 -8.81 1.79
C ASN A 106 10.71 -7.81 2.57
N ILE A 107 11.15 -6.55 2.63
CA ILE A 107 10.38 -5.47 3.29
C ILE A 107 9.05 -5.23 2.56
N VAL A 108 9.07 -5.17 1.23
CA VAL A 108 7.84 -5.01 0.42
C VAL A 108 6.87 -6.18 0.61
N MET A 109 7.37 -7.41 0.73
CA MET A 109 6.50 -8.56 1.04
C MET A 109 5.85 -8.44 2.42
N GLN A 110 6.58 -7.97 3.43
CA GLN A 110 6.01 -7.71 4.77
C GLN A 110 4.94 -6.61 4.72
N LEU A 111 5.21 -5.51 4.01
CA LEU A 111 4.24 -4.42 3.84
C LEU A 111 2.94 -4.92 3.18
N LYS A 112 3.04 -5.72 2.11
CA LYS A 112 1.88 -6.35 1.47
C LYS A 112 1.06 -7.16 2.46
N GLY A 113 1.68 -7.93 3.34
CA GLY A 113 1.01 -8.73 4.35
C GLY A 113 0.21 -7.88 5.34
N VAL A 114 0.82 -6.81 5.87
CA VAL A 114 0.15 -5.89 6.81
C VAL A 114 -0.98 -5.12 6.12
N SER A 115 -0.74 -4.60 4.92
CA SER A 115 -1.74 -3.85 4.14
C SER A 115 -2.94 -4.72 3.79
N SER A 116 -2.73 -5.98 3.40
CA SER A 116 -3.81 -6.93 3.12
C SER A 116 -4.67 -7.19 4.36
N ARG A 117 -4.04 -7.32 5.53
CA ARG A 117 -4.76 -7.48 6.80
C ARG A 117 -5.61 -6.25 7.13
N ASN A 118 -5.07 -5.04 6.95
CA ASN A 118 -5.79 -3.79 7.17
C ASN A 118 -7.00 -3.67 6.24
N LEU A 119 -6.83 -4.01 4.96
CA LEU A 119 -7.92 -4.03 3.99
C LEU A 119 -9.05 -4.98 4.42
N GLN A 120 -8.72 -6.20 4.86
CA GLN A 120 -9.72 -7.16 5.35
C GLN A 120 -10.48 -6.64 6.59
N LEU A 121 -9.81 -5.91 7.49
CA LEU A 121 -10.47 -5.29 8.64
C LEU A 121 -11.44 -4.19 8.21
N ILE A 122 -11.04 -3.34 7.27
CA ILE A 122 -11.89 -2.30 6.69
C ILE A 122 -13.13 -2.91 6.04
N GLU A 123 -12.95 -3.92 5.18
CA GLU A 123 -14.06 -4.61 4.51
C GLU A 123 -15.05 -5.23 5.49
N LYS A 124 -14.55 -5.88 6.55
CA LYS A 124 -15.41 -6.45 7.61
C LYS A 124 -16.19 -5.36 8.35
N SER A 125 -15.53 -4.23 8.68
CA SER A 125 -16.18 -3.10 9.35
C SER A 125 -17.27 -2.48 8.49
N VAL A 126 -17.02 -2.30 7.19
CA VAL A 126 -18.01 -1.79 6.22
C VAL A 126 -19.22 -2.73 6.12
N LYS A 127 -19.00 -4.04 5.97
CA LYS A 127 -20.08 -5.04 5.91
C LYS A 127 -20.91 -5.05 7.19
N TYR A 128 -20.27 -4.95 8.35
CA TYR A 128 -20.97 -4.89 9.63
C TYR A 128 -21.84 -3.63 9.74
N SER A 129 -21.31 -2.47 9.39
CA SER A 129 -22.05 -1.20 9.40
C SER A 129 -23.24 -1.23 8.45
N GLN A 130 -23.08 -1.78 7.24
CA GLN A 130 -24.17 -1.96 6.27
C GLN A 130 -25.27 -2.89 6.81
N GLY A 131 -24.88 -3.98 7.48
CA GLY A 131 -25.82 -4.89 8.13
C GLY A 131 -26.65 -4.20 9.21
N LEU A 132 -26.01 -3.40 10.07
CA LEU A 132 -26.70 -2.62 11.11
C LEU A 132 -27.67 -1.59 10.52
N LEU A 133 -27.25 -0.84 9.50
CA LEU A 133 -28.10 0.12 8.80
C LEU A 133 -29.32 -0.57 8.17
N GLY A 134 -29.15 -1.74 7.59
CA GLY A 134 -30.24 -2.55 7.05
C GLY A 134 -31.24 -2.96 8.13
N LEU A 135 -30.77 -3.36 9.32
CA LEU A 135 -31.64 -3.70 10.44
C LEU A 135 -32.42 -2.48 10.96
N VAL A 136 -31.76 -1.33 11.11
CA VAL A 136 -32.41 -0.07 11.55
C VAL A 136 -33.41 0.41 10.52
N SER A 137 -33.09 0.37 9.24
CA SER A 137 -33.99 0.73 8.14
C SER A 137 -35.27 -0.15 8.13
N ASN A 138 -35.09 -1.46 8.31
CA ASN A 138 -36.21 -2.40 8.40
C ASN A 138 -37.06 -2.17 9.68
N ALA A 139 -36.42 -1.86 10.80
CA ALA A 139 -37.15 -1.54 12.05
C ALA A 139 -37.94 -0.24 11.95
N THR A 140 -37.37 0.81 11.34
CA THR A 140 -38.07 2.10 11.14
C THR A 140 -39.18 2.01 10.11
N SER A 141 -39.07 1.17 9.09
CA SER A 141 -40.13 0.95 8.10
C SER A 141 -41.28 0.13 8.67
N SER A 142 -41.08 -0.63 9.75
CA SER A 142 -42.11 -1.39 10.47
C SER A 142 -42.97 -0.52 11.40
N TYR A 143 -42.49 0.69 11.75
CA TYR A 143 -43.22 1.66 12.57
C TYR A 143 -43.74 2.81 11.71
N GLN A 144 -44.93 2.63 11.11
CA GLN A 144 -45.66 3.75 10.56
C GLN A 144 -46.52 4.42 11.66
N ARG A 145 -46.69 5.74 11.52
CA ARG A 145 -47.40 6.66 12.41
C ARG A 145 -48.88 6.28 12.73
N THR A 146 -49.36 5.21 12.12
CA THR A 146 -50.73 4.65 12.28
C THR A 146 -50.76 3.30 12.98
N GLY A 147 -49.62 2.75 13.45
CA GLY A 147 -49.58 1.46 14.13
C GLY A 147 -49.90 0.23 13.27
N LEU A 148 -50.05 0.40 11.97
CA LEU A 148 -50.30 -0.70 11.03
C LEU A 148 -48.98 -1.23 10.42
N PHE A 149 -48.77 -2.53 10.57
CA PHE A 149 -47.68 -3.25 9.91
C PHE A 149 -47.90 -3.31 8.40
N ARG A 150 -47.06 -2.67 7.61
CA ARG A 150 -47.02 -2.86 6.17
C ARG A 150 -45.70 -3.52 5.80
N ALA A 151 -45.74 -4.78 5.36
CA ALA A 151 -44.60 -5.47 4.80
C ALA A 151 -44.11 -4.77 3.52
N ILE A 152 -42.90 -4.24 3.51
CA ILE A 152 -42.27 -3.70 2.30
C ILE A 152 -41.48 -4.82 1.64
N PRO A 153 -41.65 -5.07 0.32
CA PRO A 153 -40.85 -6.07 -0.37
C PRO A 153 -39.38 -5.69 -0.35
N ALA A 154 -38.54 -6.68 -0.09
CA ALA A 154 -37.08 -6.54 -0.04
C ALA A 154 -36.54 -5.98 -1.36
N VAL A 155 -35.98 -4.77 -1.32
CA VAL A 155 -35.24 -4.20 -2.45
C VAL A 155 -33.89 -4.90 -2.50
N GLN A 156 -33.68 -5.72 -3.52
CA GLN A 156 -32.36 -6.31 -3.80
C GLN A 156 -31.44 -5.19 -4.33
N PRO A 157 -30.24 -5.00 -3.75
CA PRO A 157 -29.29 -4.05 -4.29
C PRO A 157 -28.68 -4.63 -5.58
N THR A 158 -29.04 -4.04 -6.72
CA THR A 158 -28.41 -4.31 -8.01
C THR A 158 -27.09 -3.55 -8.08
N PHE A 159 -25.99 -4.19 -7.72
CA PHE A 159 -24.65 -3.72 -8.08
C PHE A 159 -24.32 -4.22 -9.49
N SER A 160 -24.42 -3.34 -10.49
CA SER A 160 -23.88 -3.60 -11.82
C SER A 160 -22.37 -3.29 -11.80
N HIS A 161 -21.56 -4.34 -11.81
CA HIS A 161 -20.17 -4.24 -12.26
C HIS A 161 -20.16 -3.90 -13.75
N ARG A 162 -19.65 -2.72 -14.11
CA ARG A 162 -19.11 -2.50 -15.47
C ARG A 162 -17.60 -2.57 -15.39
N ALA A 163 -17.06 -3.43 -16.24
CA ALA A 163 -15.64 -3.67 -16.51
C ALA A 163 -14.90 -2.40 -16.99
#